data_0d3f1e18e09e04ab117a9d0618414e7a
#
_entry.id   0d3f1e18e09e04ab117a9d0618414e7a
#
_cell.length_a   1.000
_cell.length_b   1.000
_cell.length_c   1.000
_cell.angle_alpha   90.00
_cell.angle_beta   90.00
_cell.angle_gamma   90.00
#
_symmetry.space_group_name_H-M   'P 1'
#
loop_
_entity.id
_entity.type
_entity.pdbx_description
1 polymer ?
#
loop_
_entity_poly.entity_id
_entity_poly.type
_entity_poly.pdbx_seq_one_letter_code
_entity_poly.pdbx_strand_id
1 'polypeptide(L)'
;MNKTMSDVYAVQNPALGAAIIWQFVSGYYSVNATAVPFPLLFIVLPIVYNKELRTVIKSTQARSGLSKVSEKLIKQKNNDSQYSIHSVTESLKMTSLQSICIANDTQLIFVDLSSALVYPISAKKPPKLKSLEVTQMLLSAFKIGQWCAGLPLVEICRRLKVRF
;
A
#
# COMPACT_ATOMS: atom_id res chain seq x y z
N MET A 1 13.79 24.85 -5.48
CA MET A 1 13.40 23.55 -6.04
C MET A 1 11.91 23.37 -5.83
N ASN A 2 11.13 23.30 -6.89
CA ASN A 2 9.67 23.28 -6.80
C ASN A 2 9.19 21.99 -6.08
N LYS A 3 8.31 22.18 -5.10
CA LYS A 3 7.68 21.12 -4.28
C LYS A 3 7.06 20.00 -5.11
N THR A 4 6.59 20.30 -6.32
CA THR A 4 6.03 19.37 -7.31
C THR A 4 7.05 18.39 -7.90
N MET A 5 8.31 18.79 -8.09
CA MET A 5 9.35 17.87 -8.62
C MET A 5 9.79 16.85 -7.57
N SER A 6 9.89 17.25 -6.28
CA SER A 6 10.21 16.32 -5.19
C SER A 6 9.15 15.20 -5.05
N ASP A 7 7.88 15.56 -5.20
CA ASP A 7 6.77 14.60 -5.10
C ASP A 7 6.75 13.60 -6.27
N VAL A 8 7.09 14.07 -7.48
CA VAL A 8 7.19 13.21 -8.68
C VAL A 8 8.37 12.23 -8.57
N TYR A 9 9.52 12.67 -8.04
CA TYR A 9 10.67 11.78 -7.83
C TYR A 9 10.41 10.73 -6.75
N ALA A 10 9.68 11.06 -5.69
CA ALA A 10 9.31 10.10 -4.67
C ALA A 10 8.36 9.03 -5.20
N VAL A 11 7.38 9.42 -6.04
CA VAL A 11 6.43 8.50 -6.69
C VAL A 11 7.11 7.58 -7.72
N GLN A 12 8.24 8.00 -8.29
CA GLN A 12 8.99 7.23 -9.29
C GLN A 12 10.18 6.45 -8.71
N ASN A 13 10.34 6.40 -7.38
CA ASN A 13 11.43 5.67 -6.73
C ASN A 13 11.01 4.24 -6.35
N PRO A 14 11.35 3.22 -7.17
CA PRO A 14 10.96 1.83 -6.88
C PRO A 14 11.61 1.27 -5.61
N ALA A 15 12.75 1.80 -5.16
CA ALA A 15 13.39 1.37 -3.92
C ALA A 15 12.57 1.81 -2.69
N LEU A 16 12.03 3.04 -2.70
CA LEU A 16 11.07 3.46 -1.69
C LEU A 16 9.79 2.63 -1.77
N GLY A 17 9.30 2.36 -2.98
CA GLY A 17 8.17 1.48 -3.21
C GLY A 17 8.38 0.07 -2.63
N ALA A 18 9.59 -0.49 -2.76
CA ALA A 18 9.95 -1.78 -2.18
C ALA A 18 9.84 -1.79 -0.64
N ALA A 19 10.33 -0.74 0.02
CA ALA A 19 10.21 -0.60 1.46
C ALA A 19 8.74 -0.45 1.91
N ILE A 20 7.93 0.30 1.16
CA ILE A 20 6.49 0.47 1.41
C ILE A 20 5.76 -0.88 1.27
N ILE A 21 6.00 -1.61 0.19
CA ILE A 21 5.40 -2.93 -0.05
C ILE A 21 5.81 -3.91 1.05
N TRP A 22 7.08 -3.94 1.43
CA TRP A 22 7.55 -4.77 2.54
C TRP A 22 6.81 -4.48 3.85
N GLN A 23 6.58 -3.19 4.17
CA GLN A 23 5.83 -2.81 5.36
C GLN A 23 4.36 -3.24 5.29
N PHE A 24 3.73 -3.15 4.12
CA PHE A 24 2.39 -3.69 3.92
C PHE A 24 2.34 -5.20 4.17
N VAL A 25 3.26 -5.96 3.58
CA VAL A 25 3.37 -7.42 3.74
C VAL A 25 3.63 -7.78 5.21
N SER A 26 4.51 -7.03 5.88
CA SER A 26 4.77 -7.21 7.32
C SER A 26 3.54 -6.94 8.18
N GLY A 27 2.80 -5.88 7.89
CA GLY A 27 1.56 -5.54 8.58
C GLY A 27 0.48 -6.60 8.41
N TYR A 28 0.28 -7.06 7.19
CA TYR A 28 -0.66 -8.13 6.87
C TYR A 28 -0.32 -9.43 7.63
N TYR A 29 0.93 -9.85 7.54
CA TYR A 29 1.41 -11.07 8.19
C TYR A 29 1.35 -11.00 9.72
N SER A 30 1.47 -9.80 10.31
CA SER A 30 1.48 -9.60 11.76
C SER A 30 0.16 -9.93 12.45
N VAL A 31 -0.95 -10.05 11.71
CA VAL A 31 -2.29 -10.29 12.28
C VAL A 31 -2.54 -11.78 12.54
N ASN A 32 -2.33 -12.62 11.53
CA ASN A 32 -2.67 -14.06 11.58
C ASN A 32 -1.56 -14.96 11.02
N ALA A 33 -0.37 -14.44 10.77
CA ALA A 33 0.73 -15.17 10.11
C ALA A 33 0.33 -15.80 8.76
N THR A 34 -0.56 -15.14 8.01
CA THR A 34 -1.00 -15.58 6.69
C THR A 34 -0.32 -14.81 5.58
N ALA A 35 -0.08 -15.46 4.44
CA ALA A 35 0.53 -14.85 3.27
C ALA A 35 -0.41 -13.85 2.58
N VAL A 36 0.17 -12.85 1.94
CA VAL A 36 -0.56 -11.83 1.19
C VAL A 36 -0.89 -12.36 -0.21
N PRO A 37 -2.13 -12.29 -0.69
CA PRO A 37 -2.45 -12.50 -2.10
C PRO A 37 -1.70 -11.49 -2.99
N PHE A 38 -0.93 -11.98 -3.97
CA PHE A 38 -0.07 -11.17 -4.82
C PHE A 38 -0.77 -9.93 -5.44
N PRO A 39 -2.02 -10.01 -5.94
CA PRO A 39 -2.70 -8.86 -6.52
C PRO A 39 -2.85 -7.67 -5.56
N LEU A 40 -2.93 -7.91 -4.24
CA LEU A 40 -3.04 -6.82 -3.26
C LEU A 40 -1.83 -5.88 -3.24
N LEU A 41 -0.67 -6.32 -3.70
CA LEU A 41 0.52 -5.47 -3.71
C LEU A 41 0.37 -4.25 -4.65
N PHE A 42 -0.47 -4.35 -5.67
CA PHE A 42 -0.68 -3.27 -6.65
C PHE A 42 -1.52 -2.10 -6.12
N ILE A 43 -2.30 -2.29 -5.06
CA ILE A 43 -3.07 -1.19 -4.44
C ILE A 43 -2.27 -0.40 -3.41
N VAL A 44 -1.12 -0.91 -2.97
CA VAL A 44 -0.36 -0.33 -1.85
C VAL A 44 0.16 1.06 -2.21
N LEU A 45 0.90 1.18 -3.30
CA LEU A 45 1.47 2.47 -3.72
C LEU A 45 0.40 3.52 -4.07
N PRO A 46 -0.67 3.21 -4.83
CA PRO A 46 -1.77 4.13 -5.07
C PRO A 46 -2.38 4.74 -3.80
N ILE A 47 -2.56 3.95 -2.77
CA ILE A 47 -3.11 4.41 -1.48
C ILE A 47 -2.07 5.21 -0.71
N VAL A 48 -0.85 4.69 -0.60
CA VAL A 48 0.19 5.27 0.25
C VAL A 48 0.74 6.58 -0.32
N TYR A 49 0.84 6.72 -1.64
CA TYR A 49 1.29 7.97 -2.25
C TYR A 49 0.25 9.09 -2.19
N ASN A 50 -1.02 8.76 -2.00
CA ASN A 50 -2.07 9.76 -1.81
C ASN A 50 -2.00 10.37 -0.40
N LYS A 51 -1.63 11.66 -0.31
CA LYS A 51 -1.46 12.38 0.95
C LYS A 51 -2.74 12.45 1.79
N GLU A 52 -3.89 12.63 1.14
CA GLU A 52 -5.17 12.71 1.84
C GLU A 52 -5.56 11.36 2.44
N LEU A 53 -5.35 10.26 1.68
CA LEU A 53 -5.58 8.91 2.19
C LEU A 53 -4.65 8.59 3.35
N ARG A 54 -3.37 8.97 3.28
CA ARG A 54 -2.44 8.82 4.43
C ARG A 54 -2.94 9.54 5.67
N THR A 55 -3.49 10.75 5.52
CA THR A 55 -4.05 11.52 6.65
C THR A 55 -5.23 10.78 7.27
N VAL A 56 -6.13 10.24 6.45
CA VAL A 56 -7.25 9.41 6.92
C VAL A 56 -6.76 8.16 7.63
N ILE A 57 -5.79 7.45 7.05
CA ILE A 57 -5.22 6.23 7.63
C ILE A 57 -4.58 6.52 9.00
N LYS A 58 -3.84 7.63 9.10
CA LYS A 58 -3.20 8.06 10.36
C LYS A 58 -4.22 8.29 11.47
N SER A 59 -5.32 8.99 11.18
CA SER A 59 -6.35 9.36 12.15
C SER A 59 -7.37 8.24 12.43
N THR A 60 -7.41 7.19 11.61
CA THR A 60 -8.39 6.12 11.74
C THR A 60 -7.97 5.09 12.78
N GLN A 61 -8.88 4.73 13.68
CA GLN A 61 -8.66 3.65 14.64
C GLN A 61 -8.67 2.28 13.97
N ALA A 62 -8.00 1.29 14.57
CA ALA A 62 -7.89 -0.07 14.05
C ALA A 62 -9.26 -0.71 13.75
N ARG A 63 -10.27 -0.46 14.58
CA ARG A 63 -11.63 -1.02 14.42
C ARG A 63 -12.37 -0.52 13.17
N SER A 64 -12.12 0.71 12.74
CA SER A 64 -12.80 1.31 11.57
C SER A 64 -12.20 0.84 10.24
N GLY A 65 -10.97 0.40 10.26
CA GLY A 65 -10.27 -0.29 9.19
C GLY A 65 -10.41 0.37 7.81
N LEU A 66 -10.52 -0.48 6.81
CA LEU A 66 -10.59 -0.10 5.41
C LEU A 66 -11.87 0.70 5.04
N SER A 67 -12.92 0.64 5.87
CA SER A 67 -14.18 1.35 5.62
C SER A 67 -13.99 2.87 5.55
N LYS A 68 -13.15 3.45 6.41
CA LYS A 68 -12.87 4.90 6.39
C LYS A 68 -12.10 5.34 5.13
N VAL A 69 -11.18 4.50 4.66
CA VAL A 69 -10.49 4.74 3.39
C VAL A 69 -11.49 4.70 2.24
N SER A 70 -12.38 3.72 2.23
CA SER A 70 -13.45 3.59 1.24
C SER A 70 -14.39 4.80 1.22
N GLU A 71 -14.84 5.28 2.38
CA GLU A 71 -15.67 6.48 2.50
C GLU A 71 -14.98 7.72 1.91
N LYS A 72 -13.68 7.90 2.19
CA LYS A 72 -12.92 9.03 1.65
C LYS A 72 -12.77 8.93 0.14
N LEU A 73 -12.51 7.74 -0.40
CA LEU A 73 -12.44 7.50 -1.84
C LEU A 73 -13.77 7.83 -2.55
N ILE A 74 -14.90 7.50 -1.94
CA ILE A 74 -16.22 7.83 -2.47
C ILE A 74 -16.41 9.36 -2.51
N LYS A 75 -16.03 10.06 -1.44
CA LYS A 75 -16.11 11.51 -1.38
C LYS A 75 -15.21 12.20 -2.42
N GLN A 76 -13.98 11.71 -2.60
CA GLN A 76 -13.07 12.22 -3.63
C GLN A 76 -13.62 12.01 -5.04
N LYS A 77 -14.23 10.86 -5.33
CA LYS A 77 -14.85 10.57 -6.63
C LYS A 77 -16.02 11.52 -6.94
N ASN A 78 -16.74 11.98 -5.94
CA ASN A 78 -17.84 12.93 -6.12
C ASN A 78 -17.34 14.35 -6.40
N ASN A 79 -16.11 14.69 -5.95
CA ASN A 79 -15.52 16.01 -6.13
C ASN A 79 -14.60 16.09 -7.36
N ASP A 80 -14.05 14.96 -7.81
CA ASP A 80 -13.11 14.88 -8.92
C ASP A 80 -13.38 13.58 -9.71
N SER A 81 -14.06 13.71 -10.84
CA SER A 81 -14.53 12.57 -11.65
C SER A 81 -13.40 11.72 -12.25
N GLN A 82 -12.16 12.23 -12.23
CA GLN A 82 -11.00 11.54 -12.79
C GLN A 82 -10.22 10.69 -11.77
N TYR A 83 -10.41 10.91 -10.46
CA TYR A 83 -9.68 10.17 -9.45
C TYR A 83 -10.38 8.85 -9.11
N SER A 84 -9.82 7.74 -9.54
CA SER A 84 -10.17 6.42 -9.02
C SER A 84 -8.91 5.67 -8.63
N ILE A 85 -8.98 4.89 -7.54
CA ILE A 85 -7.86 4.00 -7.16
C ILE A 85 -7.50 3.07 -8.31
N HIS A 86 -8.48 2.63 -9.08
CA HIS A 86 -8.24 1.77 -10.24
C HIS A 86 -7.35 2.44 -11.29
N SER A 87 -7.67 3.68 -11.70
CA SER A 87 -6.84 4.45 -12.65
C SER A 87 -5.42 4.67 -12.15
N VAL A 88 -5.26 5.01 -10.86
CA VAL A 88 -3.94 5.20 -10.26
C VAL A 88 -3.19 3.88 -10.15
N THR A 89 -3.87 2.77 -9.85
CA THR A 89 -3.29 1.43 -9.84
C THR A 89 -2.73 1.07 -11.22
N GLU A 90 -3.48 1.33 -12.28
CA GLU A 90 -3.02 1.11 -13.65
C GLU A 90 -1.81 1.99 -14.01
N SER A 91 -1.82 3.27 -13.64
CA SER A 91 -0.69 4.18 -13.91
C SER A 91 0.58 3.82 -13.13
N LEU A 92 0.46 3.25 -11.93
CA LEU A 92 1.58 2.84 -11.08
C LEU A 92 1.94 1.36 -11.22
N LYS A 93 1.31 0.62 -12.13
CA LYS A 93 1.50 -0.83 -12.30
C LYS A 93 2.97 -1.20 -12.49
N MET A 94 3.67 -0.52 -13.40
CA MET A 94 5.09 -0.79 -13.64
C MET A 94 5.97 -0.43 -12.45
N THR A 95 5.72 0.70 -11.79
CA THR A 95 6.44 1.11 -10.57
C THR A 95 6.22 0.10 -9.45
N SER A 96 4.98 -0.39 -9.28
CA SER A 96 4.66 -1.42 -8.30
C SER A 96 5.39 -2.73 -8.60
N LEU A 97 5.41 -3.16 -9.86
CA LEU A 97 6.11 -4.38 -10.26
C LEU A 97 7.62 -4.27 -10.03
N GLN A 98 8.25 -3.16 -10.41
CA GLN A 98 9.67 -2.91 -10.14
C GLN A 98 9.96 -2.92 -8.63
N SER A 99 9.08 -2.31 -7.83
CA SER A 99 9.20 -2.30 -6.37
C SER A 99 9.09 -3.69 -5.76
N ILE A 100 8.20 -4.53 -6.28
CA ILE A 100 8.06 -5.94 -5.87
C ILE A 100 9.34 -6.73 -6.22
N CYS A 101 9.87 -6.56 -7.44
CA CYS A 101 11.12 -7.20 -7.83
C CYS A 101 12.28 -6.80 -6.91
N ILE A 102 12.46 -5.50 -6.63
CA ILE A 102 13.49 -5.02 -5.71
C ILE A 102 13.30 -5.62 -4.31
N ALA A 103 12.07 -5.62 -3.78
CA ALA A 103 11.78 -6.17 -2.46
C ALA A 103 12.09 -7.68 -2.38
N ASN A 104 11.82 -8.43 -3.44
CA ASN A 104 12.14 -9.86 -3.52
C ASN A 104 13.66 -10.08 -3.65
N ASP A 105 14.34 -9.35 -4.54
CA ASP A 105 15.78 -9.50 -4.79
C ASP A 105 16.63 -9.08 -3.57
N THR A 106 16.15 -8.09 -2.81
CA THR A 106 16.79 -7.65 -1.56
C THR A 106 16.37 -8.47 -0.34
N GLN A 107 15.63 -9.57 -0.54
CA GLN A 107 15.19 -10.47 0.51
C GLN A 107 14.35 -9.81 1.62
N LEU A 108 13.59 -8.79 1.28
CA LEU A 108 12.57 -8.21 2.18
C LEU A 108 11.29 -9.03 2.18
N ILE A 109 10.93 -9.55 1.01
CA ILE A 109 9.78 -10.44 0.80
C ILE A 109 10.19 -11.66 0.00
N PHE A 110 9.37 -12.69 0.07
CA PHE A 110 9.44 -13.87 -0.79
C PHE A 110 8.13 -14.00 -1.58
N VAL A 111 8.24 -14.05 -2.91
CA VAL A 111 7.10 -14.22 -3.82
C VAL A 111 7.05 -15.68 -4.26
N ASP A 112 6.03 -16.41 -3.83
CA ASP A 112 5.73 -17.74 -4.33
C ASP A 112 4.87 -17.64 -5.59
N LEU A 113 5.49 -17.82 -6.73
CA LEU A 113 4.81 -17.73 -8.03
C LEU A 113 3.82 -18.89 -8.26
N SER A 114 4.01 -20.02 -7.58
CA SER A 114 3.14 -21.19 -7.76
C SER A 114 1.77 -21.00 -7.10
N SER A 115 1.76 -20.36 -5.94
CA SER A 115 0.53 -20.07 -5.17
C SER A 115 0.02 -18.64 -5.35
N ALA A 116 0.79 -17.76 -6.00
CA ALA A 116 0.55 -16.31 -6.07
C ALA A 116 0.40 -15.68 -4.67
N LEU A 117 1.22 -16.12 -3.73
CA LEU A 117 1.26 -15.64 -2.36
C LEU A 117 2.60 -14.98 -2.05
N VAL A 118 2.58 -14.01 -1.12
CA VAL A 118 3.75 -13.24 -0.72
C VAL A 118 3.93 -13.29 0.79
N TYR A 119 5.16 -13.53 1.21
CA TYR A 119 5.56 -13.65 2.62
C TYR A 119 6.62 -12.59 2.95
N PRO A 120 6.65 -12.05 4.16
CA PRO A 120 7.81 -11.29 4.62
C PRO A 120 8.92 -12.26 5.01
N ILE A 121 10.16 -12.04 4.55
CA ILE A 121 11.30 -12.82 5.02
C ILE A 121 11.64 -12.43 6.46
N SER A 122 11.45 -11.14 6.80
CA SER A 122 11.55 -10.64 8.16
C SER A 122 10.45 -9.60 8.38
N ALA A 123 9.41 -9.99 9.12
CA ALA A 123 8.34 -9.05 9.48
C ALA A 123 8.83 -8.10 10.58
N LYS A 124 8.83 -6.80 10.31
CA LYS A 124 9.25 -5.76 11.26
C LYS A 124 8.27 -4.59 11.27
N LYS A 125 8.13 -3.99 12.45
CA LYS A 125 7.40 -2.71 12.57
C LYS A 125 8.15 -1.60 11.83
N PRO A 126 7.44 -0.59 11.30
CA PRO A 126 8.06 0.51 10.58
C PRO A 126 9.08 1.25 11.46
N PRO A 127 10.30 1.50 10.95
CA PRO A 127 11.30 2.29 11.66
C PRO A 127 10.90 3.77 11.69
N LYS A 128 11.38 4.49 12.71
CA LYS A 128 11.35 5.95 12.71
C LYS A 128 12.54 6.47 11.91
N LEU A 129 12.27 7.21 10.86
CA LEU A 129 13.28 7.79 9.98
C LEU A 129 13.37 9.31 10.18
N LYS A 130 14.46 9.93 9.68
CA LYS A 130 14.63 11.40 9.68
C LYS A 130 13.53 12.09 8.85
N SER A 131 13.14 11.50 7.73
CA SER A 131 12.01 11.98 6.92
C SER A 131 10.70 11.59 7.58
N LEU A 132 9.94 12.58 8.04
CA LEU A 132 8.61 12.39 8.60
C LEU A 132 7.64 11.83 7.55
N GLU A 133 7.75 12.29 6.31
CA GLU A 133 6.88 11.84 5.22
C GLU A 133 7.09 10.37 4.88
N VAL A 134 8.33 9.93 4.72
CA VAL A 134 8.66 8.52 4.48
C VAL A 134 8.20 7.66 5.67
N THR A 135 8.44 8.12 6.89
CA THR A 135 7.95 7.42 8.09
C THR A 135 6.42 7.24 8.06
N GLN A 136 5.67 8.26 7.66
CA GLN A 136 4.21 8.19 7.53
C GLN A 136 3.78 7.23 6.41
N MET A 137 4.51 7.17 5.30
CA MET A 137 4.24 6.21 4.22
C MET A 137 4.39 4.77 4.71
N LEU A 138 5.48 4.47 5.41
CA LEU A 138 5.73 3.12 5.95
C LEU A 138 4.70 2.72 7.01
N LEU A 139 4.36 3.63 7.92
CA LEU A 139 3.32 3.42 8.94
C LEU A 139 1.94 3.18 8.31
N SER A 140 1.60 3.93 7.27
CA SER A 140 0.33 3.78 6.54
C SER A 140 0.27 2.43 5.83
N ALA A 141 1.35 2.02 5.17
CA ALA A 141 1.43 0.73 4.50
C ALA A 141 1.25 -0.43 5.48
N PHE A 142 1.96 -0.40 6.62
CA PHE A 142 1.83 -1.40 7.67
C PHE A 142 0.39 -1.50 8.19
N LYS A 143 -0.24 -0.36 8.47
CA LYS A 143 -1.61 -0.29 8.99
C LYS A 143 -2.65 -0.80 8.00
N ILE A 144 -2.50 -0.46 6.70
CA ILE A 144 -3.37 -0.99 5.63
C ILE A 144 -3.19 -2.51 5.53
N GLY A 145 -1.97 -3.01 5.63
CA GLY A 145 -1.70 -4.45 5.66
C GLY A 145 -2.49 -5.15 6.76
N GLN A 146 -2.45 -4.61 7.97
CA GLN A 146 -3.23 -5.15 9.10
C GLN A 146 -4.74 -5.14 8.84
N TRP A 147 -5.26 -4.10 8.20
CA TRP A 147 -6.69 -4.02 7.89
C TRP A 147 -7.12 -4.99 6.79
N CYS A 148 -6.26 -5.23 5.82
CA CYS A 148 -6.53 -6.18 4.74
C CYS A 148 -6.49 -7.64 5.22
N ALA A 149 -5.64 -7.97 6.20
CA ALA A 149 -5.48 -9.34 6.70
C ALA A 149 -6.76 -9.94 7.30
N GLY A 150 -7.67 -9.10 7.77
CA GLY A 150 -8.97 -9.54 8.31
C GLY A 150 -10.09 -9.70 7.27
N LEU A 151 -9.80 -9.47 5.98
CA LEU A 151 -10.82 -9.42 4.93
C LEU A 151 -10.49 -10.35 3.76
N PRO A 152 -11.49 -11.02 3.15
CA PRO A 152 -11.30 -11.72 1.90
C PRO A 152 -10.91 -10.76 0.76
N LEU A 153 -10.11 -11.24 -0.21
CA LEU A 153 -9.66 -10.45 -1.37
C LEU A 153 -10.83 -9.77 -2.10
N VAL A 154 -11.93 -10.51 -2.34
CA VAL A 154 -13.13 -9.98 -3.00
C VAL A 154 -13.73 -8.79 -2.25
N GLU A 155 -13.75 -8.84 -0.92
CA GLU A 155 -14.27 -7.76 -0.09
C GLU A 155 -13.38 -6.52 -0.16
N ILE A 156 -12.06 -6.69 -0.17
CA ILE A 156 -11.09 -5.60 -0.36
C ILE A 156 -11.31 -4.94 -1.71
N CYS A 157 -11.38 -5.72 -2.78
CA CYS A 157 -11.64 -5.24 -4.14
C CYS A 157 -12.95 -4.45 -4.22
N ARG A 158 -14.01 -4.96 -3.60
CA ARG A 158 -15.32 -4.32 -3.56
C ARG A 158 -15.27 -2.97 -2.85
N ARG A 159 -14.63 -2.89 -1.69
CA ARG A 159 -14.51 -1.66 -0.89
C ARG A 159 -13.66 -0.60 -1.58
N LEU A 160 -12.57 -0.98 -2.21
CA LEU A 160 -11.66 -0.07 -2.90
C LEU A 160 -12.06 0.20 -4.36
N LYS A 161 -13.08 -0.51 -4.87
CA LYS A 161 -13.54 -0.43 -6.28
C LYS A 161 -12.40 -0.68 -7.28
N VAL A 162 -11.54 -1.63 -6.97
CA VAL A 162 -10.43 -2.10 -7.82
C VAL A 162 -10.80 -3.44 -8.45
N ARG A 163 -10.40 -3.63 -9.70
CA ARG A 163 -10.43 -4.91 -10.43
C ARG A 163 -8.99 -5.28 -10.79
N PHE A 164 -8.62 -6.52 -10.54
CA PHE A 164 -7.33 -7.10 -10.91
C PHE A 164 -7.47 -8.00 -12.13
#